data_c57cbffcab257017ce85874fa4d1cda9
#
_entry.id   c57cbffcab257017ce85874fa4d1cda9
#
_cell.length_a   1.000
_cell.length_b   1.000
_cell.length_c   1.000
_cell.angle_alpha   90.00
_cell.angle_beta   90.00
_cell.angle_gamma   90.00
#
_symmetry.space_group_name_H-M   'P 1'
#
loop_
_entity.id
_entity.type
_entity.pdbx_description
1 polymer ?
#
loop_
_entity_poly.entity_id
_entity_poly.type
_entity_poly.pdbx_seq_one_letter_code
_entity_poly.pdbx_strand_id
1 'polypeptide(L)'
;MKLWLVRHGETQANVDGLYSGHAPTPLTERGIQQARSLGDYLQAAPFDQVLCSELARTQHTADLLLAGRLVPRQIIPSLNEMFFGDWEMRHHRDLQKEDPRNYAAWCKDWQHAAPTNGESFQAFAQRIADFAASLGQYQQRANLLIVGHQGALSLLIALLLQMPAAAMWHFPLAHGCWSLIEQRDDFTTLRVLNSQAQWRAE
;
A
#
# COMPACT_ATOMS: atom_id res chain seq x y z
N MET A 1 11.20 11.41 -11.67
CA MET A 1 10.27 10.26 -11.71
C MET A 1 9.05 10.58 -10.85
N LYS A 2 7.84 10.23 -11.31
CA LYS A 2 6.59 10.38 -10.55
C LYS A 2 6.11 8.99 -10.07
N LEU A 3 5.83 8.86 -8.79
CA LEU A 3 5.29 7.64 -8.18
C LEU A 3 3.84 7.92 -7.79
N TRP A 4 2.92 7.27 -8.49
CA TRP A 4 1.49 7.33 -8.23
C TRP A 4 1.13 6.20 -7.30
N LEU A 5 0.69 6.50 -6.09
CA LEU A 5 0.41 5.52 -5.05
C LEU A 5 -1.10 5.33 -4.92
N VAL A 6 -1.53 4.09 -4.98
CA VAL A 6 -2.93 3.70 -4.87
C VAL A 6 -3.04 2.52 -3.90
N ARG A 7 -3.80 2.69 -2.82
CA ARG A 7 -4.20 1.58 -1.96
C ARG A 7 -5.30 0.78 -2.66
N HIS A 8 -5.28 -0.55 -2.52
CA HIS A 8 -6.37 -1.40 -3.03
C HIS A 8 -7.74 -0.92 -2.57
N GLY A 9 -8.80 -1.21 -3.34
CA GLY A 9 -10.18 -0.91 -2.98
C GLY A 9 -10.60 -1.62 -1.68
N GLU A 10 -11.67 -1.13 -1.05
CA GLU A 10 -12.20 -1.70 0.19
C GLU A 10 -12.48 -3.21 0.06
N THR A 11 -12.12 -3.97 1.10
CA THR A 11 -12.45 -5.40 1.26
C THR A 11 -13.37 -5.59 2.46
N GLN A 12 -14.04 -6.76 2.56
CA GLN A 12 -14.87 -7.05 3.73
C GLN A 12 -14.04 -7.05 5.04
N ALA A 13 -12.79 -7.51 5.00
CA ALA A 13 -11.90 -7.45 6.16
C ALA A 13 -11.66 -6.01 6.64
N ASN A 14 -11.63 -5.03 5.73
CA ASN A 14 -11.50 -3.63 6.12
C ASN A 14 -12.79 -3.12 6.79
N VAL A 15 -13.96 -3.51 6.28
CA VAL A 15 -15.27 -3.16 6.87
C VAL A 15 -15.40 -3.72 8.27
N ASP A 16 -14.97 -4.97 8.47
CA ASP A 16 -15.09 -5.69 9.72
C ASP A 16 -13.96 -5.36 10.72
N GLY A 17 -12.97 -4.54 10.31
CA GLY A 17 -11.85 -4.15 11.16
C GLY A 17 -10.89 -5.28 11.52
N LEU A 18 -10.71 -6.24 10.60
CA LEU A 18 -9.86 -7.41 10.79
C LEU A 18 -8.42 -7.11 10.36
N TYR A 19 -7.45 -7.73 11.04
CA TYR A 19 -6.08 -7.78 10.54
C TYR A 19 -6.05 -8.54 9.22
N SER A 20 -5.65 -7.88 8.17
CA SER A 20 -5.63 -8.44 6.81
C SER A 20 -4.29 -8.15 6.14
N GLY A 21 -3.35 -9.03 6.33
CA GLY A 21 -2.04 -9.00 5.67
C GLY A 21 -2.07 -9.80 4.38
N HIS A 22 -1.83 -11.10 4.46
CA HIS A 22 -1.74 -12.00 3.31
C HIS A 22 -3.02 -12.79 3.02
N ALA A 23 -3.98 -12.81 3.92
CA ALA A 23 -5.23 -13.52 3.71
C ALA A 23 -5.94 -13.07 2.41
N PRO A 24 -6.51 -14.00 1.63
CA PRO A 24 -7.22 -13.68 0.39
C PRO A 24 -8.55 -12.97 0.73
N THR A 25 -8.62 -11.68 0.48
CA THR A 25 -9.79 -10.86 0.73
C THR A 25 -10.21 -10.16 -0.56
N PRO A 26 -11.36 -10.52 -1.16
CA PRO A 26 -11.87 -9.87 -2.35
C PRO A 26 -12.35 -8.44 -2.07
N LEU A 27 -12.41 -7.61 -3.10
CA LEU A 27 -13.00 -6.29 -3.03
C LEU A 27 -14.50 -6.38 -2.77
N THR A 28 -15.04 -5.46 -1.96
CA THR A 28 -16.48 -5.23 -1.87
C THR A 28 -16.98 -4.51 -3.12
N GLU A 29 -18.31 -4.43 -3.32
CA GLU A 29 -18.90 -3.60 -4.38
C GLU A 29 -18.41 -2.15 -4.28
N ARG A 30 -18.32 -1.61 -3.06
CA ARG A 30 -17.75 -0.28 -2.83
C ARG A 30 -16.28 -0.21 -3.24
N GLY A 31 -15.49 -1.23 -2.92
CA GLY A 31 -14.08 -1.32 -3.33
C GLY A 31 -13.91 -1.36 -4.85
N ILE A 32 -14.80 -2.06 -5.56
CA ILE A 32 -14.86 -2.09 -7.02
C ILE A 32 -15.17 -0.69 -7.57
N GLN A 33 -16.16 0.01 -7.02
CA GLN A 33 -16.49 1.37 -7.45
C GLN A 33 -15.35 2.36 -7.15
N GLN A 34 -14.69 2.24 -6.00
CA GLN A 34 -13.51 3.03 -5.67
C GLN A 34 -12.38 2.85 -6.70
N ALA A 35 -12.12 1.61 -7.12
CA ALA A 35 -11.10 1.32 -8.12
C ALA A 35 -11.46 1.86 -9.51
N ARG A 36 -12.73 1.81 -9.91
CA ARG A 36 -13.23 2.41 -11.16
C ARG A 36 -13.12 3.93 -11.15
N SER A 37 -13.54 4.57 -10.05
CA SER A 37 -13.41 6.03 -9.89
C SER A 37 -11.96 6.49 -9.96
N LEU A 38 -11.01 5.70 -9.44
CA LEU A 38 -9.58 5.97 -9.60
C LEU A 38 -9.18 5.96 -11.09
N GLY A 39 -9.75 5.08 -11.90
CA GLY A 39 -9.57 5.06 -13.35
C GLY A 39 -10.01 6.38 -14.00
N ASP A 40 -11.17 6.91 -13.61
CA ASP A 40 -11.68 8.19 -14.08
C ASP A 40 -10.78 9.35 -13.64
N TYR A 41 -10.37 9.38 -12.36
CA TYR A 41 -9.50 10.44 -11.83
C TYR A 41 -8.12 10.46 -12.51
N LEU A 42 -7.60 9.29 -12.87
CA LEU A 42 -6.26 9.11 -13.42
C LEU A 42 -6.27 8.77 -14.93
N GLN A 43 -7.39 9.01 -15.62
CA GLN A 43 -7.55 8.69 -17.04
C GLN A 43 -6.44 9.30 -17.90
N ALA A 44 -6.06 10.57 -17.63
CA ALA A 44 -5.02 11.29 -18.37
C ALA A 44 -3.61 11.03 -17.83
N ALA A 45 -3.44 10.27 -16.74
CA ALA A 45 -2.11 10.02 -16.17
C ALA A 45 -1.29 9.10 -17.09
N PRO A 46 -0.06 9.52 -17.49
CA PRO A 46 0.74 8.82 -18.48
C PRO A 46 1.59 7.72 -17.85
N PHE A 47 0.96 6.66 -17.36
CA PHE A 47 1.68 5.54 -16.72
C PHE A 47 2.57 4.81 -17.71
N ASP A 48 3.85 4.69 -17.38
CA ASP A 48 4.84 3.90 -18.14
C ASP A 48 4.89 2.45 -17.68
N GLN A 49 4.61 2.21 -16.38
CA GLN A 49 4.62 0.89 -15.78
C GLN A 49 3.77 0.84 -14.52
N VAL A 50 3.23 -0.34 -14.23
CA VAL A 50 2.49 -0.65 -13.01
C VAL A 50 3.30 -1.62 -12.16
N LEU A 51 3.47 -1.31 -10.89
CA LEU A 51 4.04 -2.18 -9.86
C LEU A 51 2.92 -2.54 -8.88
N CYS A 52 2.61 -3.84 -8.77
CA CYS A 52 1.56 -4.32 -7.86
C CYS A 52 2.14 -5.30 -6.85
N SER A 53 1.58 -5.34 -5.64
CA SER A 53 1.80 -6.49 -4.78
C SER A 53 1.23 -7.77 -5.43
N GLU A 54 1.64 -8.94 -4.95
CA GLU A 54 1.14 -10.22 -5.47
C GLU A 54 -0.28 -10.54 -5.00
N LEU A 55 -0.82 -9.79 -4.02
CA LEU A 55 -2.14 -10.08 -3.44
C LEU A 55 -3.27 -9.68 -4.39
N ALA A 56 -4.24 -10.60 -4.58
CA ALA A 56 -5.28 -10.47 -5.59
C ALA A 56 -6.07 -9.15 -5.53
N ARG A 57 -6.31 -8.60 -4.33
CA ARG A 57 -7.03 -7.33 -4.15
C ARG A 57 -6.32 -6.12 -4.80
N THR A 58 -4.97 -6.10 -4.81
CA THR A 58 -4.21 -5.04 -5.49
C THR A 58 -4.23 -5.21 -6.99
N GLN A 59 -4.09 -6.43 -7.47
CA GLN A 59 -4.14 -6.75 -8.90
C GLN A 59 -5.52 -6.43 -9.49
N HIS A 60 -6.60 -6.84 -8.79
CA HIS A 60 -7.97 -6.52 -9.20
C HIS A 60 -8.22 -4.99 -9.19
N THR A 61 -7.70 -4.27 -8.19
CA THR A 61 -7.77 -2.80 -8.17
C THR A 61 -7.06 -2.20 -9.38
N ALA A 62 -5.87 -2.69 -9.72
CA ALA A 62 -5.14 -2.22 -10.89
C ALA A 62 -5.87 -2.49 -12.21
N ASP A 63 -6.51 -3.67 -12.36
CA ASP A 63 -7.29 -4.02 -13.54
C ASP A 63 -8.45 -3.05 -13.75
N LEU A 64 -9.20 -2.77 -12.68
CA LEU A 64 -10.34 -1.85 -12.71
C LEU A 64 -9.90 -0.40 -12.97
N LEU A 65 -8.82 0.04 -12.34
CA LEU A 65 -8.26 1.40 -12.52
C LEU A 65 -7.77 1.60 -13.95
N LEU A 66 -7.09 0.62 -14.52
CA LEU A 66 -6.55 0.73 -15.88
C LEU A 66 -7.64 0.65 -16.95
N ALA A 67 -8.78 0.02 -16.67
CA ALA A 67 -9.92 -0.07 -17.59
C ALA A 67 -9.53 -0.51 -19.02
N GLY A 68 -8.64 -1.50 -19.15
CA GLY A 68 -8.14 -2.00 -20.43
C GLY A 68 -6.97 -1.24 -21.04
N ARG A 69 -6.44 -0.20 -20.39
CA ARG A 69 -5.19 0.44 -20.82
C ARG A 69 -4.04 -0.56 -20.76
N LEU A 70 -3.31 -0.70 -21.85
CA LEU A 70 -2.17 -1.60 -21.97
C LEU A 70 -0.92 -0.94 -21.37
N VAL A 71 -0.72 -1.11 -20.07
CA VAL A 71 0.47 -0.65 -19.36
C VAL A 71 1.23 -1.87 -18.83
N PRO A 72 2.55 -1.99 -19.09
CA PRO A 72 3.35 -3.10 -18.56
C PRO A 72 3.19 -3.22 -17.05
N ARG A 73 2.94 -4.45 -16.55
CA ARG A 73 2.78 -4.72 -15.12
C ARG A 73 3.87 -5.63 -14.60
N GLN A 74 4.37 -5.34 -13.43
CA GLN A 74 5.27 -6.20 -12.68
C GLN A 74 4.68 -6.49 -11.30
N ILE A 75 4.72 -7.75 -10.89
CA ILE A 75 4.33 -8.18 -9.56
C ILE A 75 5.55 -8.08 -8.64
N ILE A 76 5.36 -7.40 -7.52
CA ILE A 76 6.42 -7.08 -6.55
C ILE A 76 6.03 -7.64 -5.19
N PRO A 77 6.49 -8.83 -4.80
CA PRO A 77 6.17 -9.44 -3.50
C PRO A 77 6.56 -8.56 -2.30
N SER A 78 7.64 -7.79 -2.43
CA SER A 78 8.06 -6.85 -1.39
C SER A 78 7.05 -5.71 -1.13
N LEU A 79 6.05 -5.50 -2.00
CA LEU A 79 4.93 -4.58 -1.77
C LEU A 79 3.74 -5.22 -1.04
N ASN A 80 3.80 -6.50 -0.68
CA ASN A 80 2.75 -7.12 0.11
C ASN A 80 2.57 -6.39 1.45
N GLU A 81 1.36 -6.45 2.00
CA GLU A 81 1.11 -5.95 3.35
C GLU A 81 1.91 -6.77 4.38
N MET A 82 2.06 -6.25 5.57
CA MET A 82 2.64 -6.99 6.68
C MET A 82 1.89 -8.30 6.91
N PHE A 83 2.61 -9.40 7.06
CA PHE A 83 2.00 -10.69 7.36
C PHE A 83 1.67 -10.79 8.85
N PHE A 84 0.39 -10.97 9.17
CA PHE A 84 -0.06 -10.99 10.55
C PHE A 84 -0.08 -12.38 11.19
N GLY A 85 0.36 -13.44 10.50
CA GLY A 85 0.47 -14.79 11.07
C GLY A 85 -0.88 -15.29 11.58
N ASP A 86 -0.91 -15.75 12.85
CA ASP A 86 -2.12 -16.28 13.48
C ASP A 86 -3.20 -15.21 13.73
N TRP A 87 -2.86 -13.93 13.57
CA TRP A 87 -3.81 -12.83 13.70
C TRP A 87 -4.54 -12.51 12.40
N GLU A 88 -4.18 -13.14 11.28
CA GLU A 88 -4.89 -12.96 10.01
C GLU A 88 -6.39 -13.22 10.17
N MET A 89 -7.20 -12.29 9.68
CA MET A 89 -8.66 -12.32 9.74
C MET A 89 -9.23 -12.32 11.16
N ARG A 90 -8.46 -11.84 12.16
CA ARG A 90 -8.92 -11.65 13.54
C ARG A 90 -9.16 -10.17 13.81
N HIS A 91 -10.18 -9.88 14.62
CA HIS A 91 -10.43 -8.55 15.12
C HIS A 91 -9.59 -8.28 16.39
N HIS A 92 -9.11 -7.07 16.56
CA HIS A 92 -8.28 -6.70 17.72
C HIS A 92 -8.92 -7.03 19.09
N ARG A 93 -10.27 -7.00 19.18
CA ARG A 93 -10.99 -7.37 20.42
C ARG A 93 -10.91 -8.85 20.73
N ASP A 94 -10.85 -9.69 19.71
CA ASP A 94 -10.75 -11.14 19.89
C ASP A 94 -9.33 -11.50 20.31
N LEU A 95 -8.31 -10.85 19.74
CA LEU A 95 -6.91 -11.06 20.11
C LEU A 95 -6.60 -10.75 21.58
N GLN A 96 -7.33 -9.83 22.20
CA GLN A 96 -7.21 -9.59 23.64
C GLN A 96 -7.56 -10.82 24.48
N LYS A 97 -8.37 -11.75 23.96
CA LYS A 97 -8.80 -12.97 24.63
C LYS A 97 -8.05 -14.19 24.14
N GLU A 98 -7.80 -14.27 22.83
CA GLU A 98 -7.24 -15.45 22.17
C GLU A 98 -5.71 -15.49 22.24
N ASP A 99 -5.05 -14.33 22.20
CA ASP A 99 -3.58 -14.18 22.29
C ASP A 99 -3.19 -13.00 23.20
N PRO A 100 -3.62 -12.99 24.46
CA PRO A 100 -3.52 -11.82 25.34
C PRO A 100 -2.08 -11.36 25.59
N ARG A 101 -1.13 -12.31 25.66
CA ARG A 101 0.28 -12.01 25.95
C ARG A 101 0.95 -11.27 24.80
N ASN A 102 0.88 -11.83 23.59
CA ASN A 102 1.56 -11.27 22.44
C ASN A 102 0.84 -10.02 21.95
N TYR A 103 -0.51 -10.01 22.01
CA TYR A 103 -1.27 -8.81 21.68
C TYR A 103 -0.99 -7.64 22.63
N ALA A 104 -0.87 -7.87 23.94
CA ALA A 104 -0.48 -6.83 24.89
C ALA A 104 0.95 -6.32 24.64
N ALA A 105 1.88 -7.20 24.31
CA ALA A 105 3.25 -6.79 23.93
C ALA A 105 3.24 -5.92 22.66
N TRP A 106 2.47 -6.29 21.64
CA TRP A 106 2.27 -5.51 20.42
C TRP A 106 1.66 -4.13 20.71
N CYS A 107 0.62 -4.07 21.49
CA CYS A 107 -0.01 -2.77 21.84
C CYS A 107 0.95 -1.86 22.60
N LYS A 108 1.88 -2.42 23.38
CA LYS A 108 2.89 -1.67 24.12
C LYS A 108 4.05 -1.20 23.24
N ASP A 109 4.51 -2.07 22.34
CA ASP A 109 5.69 -1.83 21.51
C ASP A 109 5.61 -2.61 20.19
N TRP A 110 4.78 -2.12 19.28
CA TRP A 110 4.56 -2.72 17.96
C TRP A 110 5.80 -2.74 17.06
N GLN A 111 6.81 -1.90 17.36
CA GLN A 111 8.05 -1.85 16.58
C GLN A 111 8.97 -3.04 16.89
N HIS A 112 8.91 -3.60 18.10
CA HIS A 112 9.78 -4.70 18.54
C HIS A 112 9.03 -6.00 18.83
N ALA A 113 7.73 -5.95 19.06
CA ALA A 113 6.88 -7.13 19.11
C ALA A 113 6.46 -7.56 17.70
N ALA A 114 6.06 -8.81 17.54
CA ALA A 114 5.51 -9.35 16.30
C ALA A 114 4.18 -10.07 16.58
N PRO A 115 3.27 -10.09 15.58
CA PRO A 115 2.13 -11.00 15.61
C PRO A 115 2.62 -12.45 15.75
N THR A 116 1.87 -13.30 16.45
CA THR A 116 2.24 -14.71 16.60
C THR A 116 2.37 -15.37 15.23
N ASN A 117 3.52 -15.99 14.97
CA ASN A 117 3.87 -16.56 13.66
C ASN A 117 3.81 -15.60 12.48
N GLY A 118 3.76 -14.28 12.74
CA GLY A 118 3.71 -13.23 11.73
C GLY A 118 5.06 -12.56 11.47
N GLU A 119 5.03 -11.58 10.59
CA GLU A 119 6.18 -10.76 10.24
C GLU A 119 6.46 -9.73 11.33
N SER A 120 7.71 -9.52 11.71
CA SER A 120 8.08 -8.40 12.58
C SER A 120 8.03 -7.08 11.81
N PHE A 121 7.78 -5.97 12.52
CA PHE A 121 7.84 -4.65 11.90
C PHE A 121 9.21 -4.36 11.28
N GLN A 122 10.31 -4.82 11.90
CA GLN A 122 11.65 -4.63 11.37
C GLN A 122 11.86 -5.36 10.04
N ALA A 123 11.37 -6.61 9.91
CA ALA A 123 11.43 -7.36 8.65
C ALA A 123 10.58 -6.68 7.56
N PHE A 124 9.37 -6.25 7.93
CA PHE A 124 8.49 -5.47 7.06
C PHE A 124 9.17 -4.18 6.59
N ALA A 125 9.75 -3.41 7.51
CA ALA A 125 10.42 -2.16 7.20
C ALA A 125 11.64 -2.38 6.30
N GLN A 126 12.41 -3.43 6.53
CA GLN A 126 13.57 -3.74 5.72
C GLN A 126 13.19 -4.08 4.27
N ARG A 127 12.17 -4.94 4.05
CA ARG A 127 11.79 -5.28 2.67
C ARG A 127 11.17 -4.11 1.89
N ILE A 128 10.49 -3.18 2.57
CA ILE A 128 10.02 -1.93 1.93
C ILE A 128 11.20 -0.99 1.66
N ALA A 129 12.20 -0.94 2.54
CA ALA A 129 13.41 -0.15 2.31
C ALA A 129 14.22 -0.68 1.12
N ASP A 130 14.35 -2.01 1.00
CA ASP A 130 15.01 -2.65 -0.15
C ASP A 130 14.27 -2.36 -1.45
N PHE A 131 12.93 -2.39 -1.42
CA PHE A 131 12.11 -1.97 -2.56
C PHE A 131 12.33 -0.49 -2.90
N ALA A 132 12.30 0.41 -1.90
CA ALA A 132 12.55 1.84 -2.11
C ALA A 132 13.91 2.09 -2.75
N ALA A 133 14.97 1.41 -2.28
CA ALA A 133 16.31 1.49 -2.85
C ALA A 133 16.36 0.96 -4.31
N SER A 134 15.54 -0.06 -4.62
CA SER A 134 15.46 -0.63 -5.96
C SER A 134 14.75 0.26 -6.99
N LEU A 135 14.05 1.31 -6.59
CA LEU A 135 13.34 2.21 -7.50
C LEU A 135 14.27 2.88 -8.52
N GLY A 136 15.56 2.99 -8.22
CA GLY A 136 16.57 3.46 -9.15
C GLY A 136 16.64 2.68 -10.48
N GLN A 137 16.26 1.40 -10.49
CA GLN A 137 16.20 0.60 -11.72
C GLN A 137 15.13 1.07 -12.73
N TYR A 138 14.16 1.85 -12.26
CA TYR A 138 13.07 2.41 -13.08
C TYR A 138 13.33 3.85 -13.51
N GLN A 139 14.53 4.41 -13.34
CA GLN A 139 14.82 5.82 -13.63
C GLN A 139 14.49 6.25 -15.07
N GLN A 140 14.50 5.30 -16.01
CA GLN A 140 14.06 5.52 -17.39
C GLN A 140 12.53 5.60 -17.56
N ARG A 141 11.77 5.32 -16.51
CA ARG A 141 10.32 5.42 -16.47
C ARG A 141 9.93 6.70 -15.73
N ALA A 142 9.26 7.60 -16.44
CA ALA A 142 8.89 8.89 -15.84
C ALA A 142 7.73 8.76 -14.83
N ASN A 143 6.81 7.78 -15.04
CA ASN A 143 5.56 7.64 -14.29
C ASN A 143 5.30 6.17 -13.91
N LEU A 144 5.45 5.84 -12.64
CA LEU A 144 5.16 4.52 -12.08
C LEU A 144 3.83 4.57 -11.31
N LEU A 145 2.90 3.67 -11.63
CA LEU A 145 1.73 3.40 -10.80
C LEU A 145 2.07 2.27 -9.82
N ILE A 146 2.00 2.53 -8.54
CA ILE A 146 2.25 1.55 -7.47
C ILE A 146 0.91 1.26 -6.78
N VAL A 147 0.42 0.02 -6.91
CA VAL A 147 -0.82 -0.43 -6.28
C VAL A 147 -0.47 -1.39 -5.13
N GLY A 148 -0.78 -0.99 -3.92
CA GLY A 148 -0.37 -1.70 -2.71
C GLY A 148 -1.38 -1.60 -1.58
N HIS A 149 -0.86 -1.60 -0.36
CA HIS A 149 -1.60 -1.67 0.89
C HIS A 149 -1.28 -0.47 1.76
N GLN A 150 -2.10 -0.25 2.80
CA GLN A 150 -1.91 0.90 3.67
C GLN A 150 -0.54 0.90 4.33
N GLY A 151 -0.18 -0.19 5.02
CA GLY A 151 1.09 -0.26 5.75
C GLY A 151 2.28 -0.12 4.81
N ALA A 152 2.31 -0.90 3.73
CA ALA A 152 3.40 -0.90 2.76
C ALA A 152 3.60 0.49 2.10
N LEU A 153 2.52 1.12 1.64
CA LEU A 153 2.62 2.42 0.97
C LEU A 153 2.91 3.57 1.93
N SER A 154 2.32 3.56 3.14
CA SER A 154 2.61 4.57 4.17
C SER A 154 4.09 4.52 4.60
N LEU A 155 4.62 3.31 4.76
CA LEU A 155 6.02 3.10 5.07
C LEU A 155 6.93 3.52 3.91
N LEU A 156 6.56 3.19 2.67
CA LEU A 156 7.28 3.62 1.49
C LEU A 156 7.39 5.15 1.42
N ILE A 157 6.29 5.87 1.68
CA ILE A 157 6.31 7.34 1.72
C ILE A 157 7.30 7.84 2.78
N ALA A 158 7.23 7.32 4.01
CA ALA A 158 8.12 7.74 5.09
C ALA A 158 9.60 7.54 4.70
N LEU A 159 9.94 6.37 4.18
CA LEU A 159 11.31 6.04 3.78
C LEU A 159 11.81 6.91 2.60
N LEU A 160 10.98 7.14 1.59
CA LEU A 160 11.33 8.01 0.46
C LEU A 160 11.54 9.47 0.87
N LEU A 161 10.85 9.92 1.92
CA LEU A 161 11.04 11.24 2.53
C LEU A 161 12.19 11.25 3.56
N GLN A 162 12.96 10.18 3.66
CA GLN A 162 14.10 10.02 4.60
C GLN A 162 13.67 10.18 6.07
N MET A 163 12.45 9.80 6.39
CA MET A 163 11.91 9.82 7.75
C MET A 163 12.12 8.45 8.42
N PRO A 164 12.13 8.37 9.75
CA PRO A 164 12.13 7.10 10.45
C PRO A 164 10.93 6.23 10.03
N ALA A 165 11.10 4.90 9.97
CA ALA A 165 10.04 3.98 9.56
C ALA A 165 8.74 4.15 10.38
N ALA A 166 8.85 4.46 11.68
CA ALA A 166 7.72 4.73 12.56
C ALA A 166 6.87 5.95 12.12
N ALA A 167 7.42 6.84 11.29
CA ALA A 167 6.69 7.98 10.75
C ALA A 167 5.61 7.58 9.72
N MET A 168 5.53 6.30 9.34
CA MET A 168 4.51 5.79 8.42
C MET A 168 3.08 6.20 8.82
N TRP A 169 2.81 6.30 10.11
CA TRP A 169 1.48 6.66 10.64
C TRP A 169 1.05 8.11 10.35
N HIS A 170 1.98 8.97 9.91
CA HIS A 170 1.66 10.32 9.44
C HIS A 170 1.07 10.33 8.02
N PHE A 171 1.12 9.22 7.30
CA PHE A 171 0.70 9.11 5.90
C PHE A 171 -0.40 8.05 5.70
N PRO A 172 -1.59 8.19 6.30
CA PRO A 172 -2.66 7.23 6.12
C PRO A 172 -3.17 7.26 4.66
N LEU A 173 -3.18 6.11 3.98
CA LEU A 173 -3.70 5.98 2.62
C LEU A 173 -5.16 5.54 2.65
N ALA A 174 -6.05 6.38 2.11
CA ALA A 174 -7.48 6.09 2.02
C ALA A 174 -7.80 5.23 0.78
N HIS A 175 -8.84 4.41 0.88
CA HIS A 175 -9.39 3.69 -0.28
C HIS A 175 -10.01 4.69 -1.28
N GLY A 176 -9.92 4.38 -2.58
CA GLY A 176 -10.49 5.23 -3.62
C GLY A 176 -9.82 6.59 -3.78
N CYS A 177 -8.61 6.73 -3.27
CA CYS A 177 -7.79 7.94 -3.39
C CYS A 177 -6.45 7.62 -4.06
N TRP A 178 -5.86 8.61 -4.69
CA TRP A 178 -4.52 8.55 -5.22
C TRP A 178 -3.60 9.55 -4.52
N SER A 179 -2.32 9.19 -4.45
CA SER A 179 -1.26 10.05 -3.92
C SER A 179 -0.12 10.14 -4.92
N LEU A 180 0.66 11.22 -4.87
CA LEU A 180 1.76 11.46 -5.81
C LEU A 180 3.02 11.87 -5.07
N ILE A 181 4.08 11.12 -5.31
CA ILE A 181 5.45 11.48 -4.94
C ILE A 181 6.20 11.84 -6.23
N GLU A 182 6.95 12.90 -6.18
CA GLU A 182 7.86 13.30 -7.24
C GLU A 182 9.31 13.22 -6.75
N GLN A 183 10.13 12.50 -7.52
CA GLN A 183 11.57 12.43 -7.30
C GLN A 183 12.30 13.17 -8.41
N ARG A 184 13.11 14.14 -8.04
CA ARG A 184 13.98 14.91 -8.95
C ARG A 184 15.38 14.89 -8.36
N ASP A 185 16.33 14.33 -9.08
CA ASP A 185 17.69 14.15 -8.61
C ASP A 185 17.71 13.49 -7.23
N ASP A 186 18.28 14.13 -6.22
CA ASP A 186 18.35 13.63 -4.86
C ASP A 186 17.20 14.12 -3.96
N PHE A 187 16.18 14.77 -4.55
CA PHE A 187 15.08 15.38 -3.78
C PHE A 187 13.74 14.68 -4.02
N THR A 188 13.08 14.31 -2.95
CA THR A 188 11.75 13.68 -2.97
C THR A 188 10.69 14.61 -2.38
N THR A 189 9.60 14.81 -3.10
CA THR A 189 8.48 15.64 -2.66
C THR A 189 7.19 14.84 -2.64
N LEU A 190 6.44 14.87 -1.54
CA LEU A 190 5.04 14.45 -1.50
C LEU A 190 4.19 15.59 -2.08
N ARG A 191 3.70 15.41 -3.30
CA ARG A 191 2.93 16.44 -4.04
C ARG A 191 1.45 16.39 -3.70
N VAL A 192 0.92 15.18 -3.50
CA VAL A 192 -0.50 14.93 -3.25
C VAL A 192 -0.63 13.76 -2.28
N LEU A 193 -1.53 13.89 -1.33
CA LEU A 193 -1.94 12.80 -0.43
C LEU A 193 -3.47 12.66 -0.45
N ASN A 194 -3.97 11.45 -0.78
CA ASN A 194 -5.39 11.09 -0.73
C ASN A 194 -6.32 11.98 -1.59
N SER A 195 -5.95 12.27 -2.82
CA SER A 195 -6.82 13.00 -3.74
C SER A 195 -7.90 12.10 -4.34
N GLN A 196 -9.08 12.68 -4.52
CA GLN A 196 -10.19 12.17 -5.35
C GLN A 196 -10.49 13.11 -6.53
N ALA A 197 -9.65 14.11 -6.76
CA ALA A 197 -9.78 15.01 -7.89
C ALA A 197 -9.21 14.38 -9.17
N GLN A 198 -9.79 14.78 -10.31
CA GLN A 198 -9.23 14.40 -11.61
C GLN A 198 -7.85 15.03 -11.77
N TRP A 199 -6.88 14.19 -12.10
CA TRP A 199 -5.54 14.67 -12.41
C TRP A 199 -5.52 15.36 -13.79
N ARG A 200 -4.83 16.49 -13.88
CA ARG A 200 -4.59 17.23 -15.13
C ARG A 200 -3.10 17.47 -15.27
N ALA A 201 -2.58 17.34 -16.51
CA ALA A 201 -1.23 17.76 -16.81
C ALA A 201 -1.11 19.28 -16.61
N GLU A 202 -0.04 19.72 -15.94
CA GLU A 202 0.37 21.12 -15.84
C GLU A 202 0.99 21.58 -17.14
#